data_f0e30c747a8b7f5d76432e7a2794f7cb
#
_entry.id   f0e30c747a8b7f5d76432e7a2794f7cb
#
_cell.length_a   1.000
_cell.length_b   1.000
_cell.length_c   1.000
_cell.angle_alpha   90.00
_cell.angle_beta   90.00
_cell.angle_gamma   90.00
#
_symmetry.space_group_name_H-M   'P 1'
#
loop_
_entity.id
_entity.type
_entity.pdbx_description
1 polymer ?
#
loop_
_entity_poly.entity_id
_entity_poly.type
_entity_poly.pdbx_seq_one_letter_code
_entity_poly.pdbx_strand_id
1 'polypeptide(L)'
;LPQDTEQVLPASRPYRSNPGGQHHHRIMMDKYHPGYFGKVGMRYFHKTQNKSFRPVINVDKLWSLVSEQTRTRYAADPEGKAPVIDCVRSGVFKVLGKGELPKQPVIVKAKEFSKLAEQKIKAVGGCCMLSA
;
A
#
# COMPACT_ATOMS: atom_id res chain seq x y z
N LEU A 1 -47.06 31.24 13.95
CA LEU A 1 -45.64 31.39 13.67
C LEU A 1 -44.88 30.49 14.63
N PRO A 2 -44.12 29.47 14.15
CA PRO A 2 -43.30 28.66 15.03
C PRO A 2 -42.09 29.47 15.45
N GLN A 3 -41.84 29.51 16.74
CA GLN A 3 -40.64 30.10 17.30
C GLN A 3 -39.46 29.17 16.99
N ASP A 4 -38.52 29.70 16.22
CA ASP A 4 -37.24 29.08 16.00
C ASP A 4 -36.50 29.00 17.34
N THR A 5 -36.52 27.82 17.94
CA THR A 5 -35.62 27.49 19.05
C THR A 5 -34.24 27.33 18.47
N GLU A 6 -33.49 28.40 18.47
CA GLU A 6 -32.06 28.41 18.19
C GLU A 6 -31.39 27.46 19.18
N GLN A 7 -31.04 26.28 18.71
CA GLN A 7 -30.22 25.36 19.50
C GLN A 7 -28.84 25.98 19.63
N VAL A 8 -28.62 26.63 20.76
CA VAL A 8 -27.29 27.06 21.18
C VAL A 8 -26.47 25.81 21.37
N LEU A 9 -25.60 25.50 20.39
CA LEU A 9 -24.60 24.45 20.53
C LEU A 9 -23.78 24.77 21.79
N PRO A 10 -23.58 23.80 22.69
CA PRO A 10 -22.72 24.02 23.84
C PRO A 10 -21.36 24.45 23.37
N ALA A 11 -20.85 25.55 23.92
CA ALA A 11 -19.51 26.03 23.65
C ALA A 11 -18.55 24.85 23.68
N SER A 12 -17.74 24.68 22.60
CA SER A 12 -16.74 23.64 22.51
C SER A 12 -16.03 23.56 23.86
N ARG A 13 -16.06 22.35 24.46
CA ARG A 13 -15.40 22.13 25.76
C ARG A 13 -14.00 22.70 25.65
N PRO A 14 -13.57 23.59 26.56
CA PRO A 14 -12.22 24.12 26.50
C PRO A 14 -11.24 22.96 26.43
N TYR A 15 -10.31 23.03 25.52
CA TYR A 15 -9.26 22.02 25.33
C TYR A 15 -8.65 21.68 26.71
N ARG A 16 -8.96 20.48 27.20
CA ARG A 16 -8.38 20.00 28.46
C ARG A 16 -6.97 19.56 28.18
N SER A 17 -6.01 20.44 28.41
CA SER A 17 -4.62 20.07 28.53
C SER A 17 -4.46 19.06 29.68
N ASN A 18 -3.48 18.18 29.61
CA ASN A 18 -3.13 17.26 30.69
C ASN A 18 -2.07 17.93 31.59
N PRO A 19 -2.46 18.80 32.56
CA PRO A 19 -1.50 19.50 33.39
C PRO A 19 -0.80 18.53 34.35
N GLY A 20 0.45 18.80 34.65
CA GLY A 20 1.22 18.05 35.65
C GLY A 20 1.73 16.69 35.20
N GLY A 21 1.79 16.41 33.88
CA GLY A 21 2.29 15.14 33.35
C GLY A 21 3.76 14.86 33.65
N GLN A 22 4.60 15.91 33.80
CA GLN A 22 6.00 15.81 34.22
C GLN A 22 6.21 16.14 35.71
N HIS A 23 5.17 16.48 36.42
CA HIS A 23 5.19 16.86 37.85
C HIS A 23 4.35 15.89 38.68
N HIS A 24 3.18 16.30 39.16
CA HIS A 24 2.39 15.49 40.09
C HIS A 24 1.74 14.24 39.48
N HIS A 25 1.58 14.18 38.15
CA HIS A 25 1.10 12.98 37.43
C HIS A 25 2.20 12.16 36.76
N ARG A 26 3.48 12.45 37.05
CA ARG A 26 4.63 11.83 36.41
C ARG A 26 4.63 10.31 36.51
N ILE A 27 4.35 9.77 37.67
CA ILE A 27 4.34 8.32 37.91
C ILE A 27 3.30 7.63 37.03
N MET A 28 2.10 8.19 36.92
CA MET A 28 1.05 7.65 36.07
C MET A 28 1.38 7.77 34.58
N MET A 29 1.98 8.87 34.16
CA MET A 29 2.41 9.05 32.77
C MET A 29 3.50 8.07 32.38
N ASP A 30 4.49 7.84 33.26
CA ASP A 30 5.57 6.89 33.00
C ASP A 30 5.05 5.42 32.99
N LYS A 31 4.07 5.13 33.83
CA LYS A 31 3.51 3.78 33.96
C LYS A 31 2.55 3.41 32.83
N TYR A 32 1.62 4.30 32.47
CA TYR A 32 0.55 4.03 31.52
C TYR A 32 0.78 4.60 30.11
N HIS A 33 1.65 5.59 30.00
CA HIS A 33 2.00 6.24 28.74
C HIS A 33 3.51 6.36 28.58
N PRO A 34 4.28 5.25 28.58
CA PRO A 34 5.73 5.31 28.41
C PRO A 34 6.07 5.94 27.06
N GLY A 35 7.06 6.83 27.06
CA GLY A 35 7.46 7.54 25.84
C GLY A 35 6.54 8.69 25.41
N TYR A 36 5.58 9.10 26.24
CA TYR A 36 4.68 10.21 25.93
C TYR A 36 5.43 11.54 25.73
N PHE A 37 6.40 11.83 26.59
CA PHE A 37 7.22 13.02 26.50
C PHE A 37 8.47 12.77 25.68
N GLY A 38 8.93 13.83 25.04
CA GLY A 38 10.12 13.78 24.20
C GLY A 38 9.81 13.68 22.73
N LYS A 39 10.86 13.68 21.94
CA LYS A 39 10.79 13.61 20.47
C LYS A 39 11.66 12.45 20.00
N VAL A 40 11.12 11.63 19.11
CA VAL A 40 11.83 10.48 18.53
C VAL A 40 11.85 10.64 17.03
N GLY A 41 13.01 10.39 16.43
CA GLY A 41 13.20 10.41 15.00
C GLY A 41 13.48 11.78 14.39
N MET A 42 13.70 11.78 13.10
CA MET A 42 13.96 12.98 12.32
C MET A 42 12.67 13.61 11.81
N ARG A 43 12.68 14.92 11.65
CA ARG A 43 11.58 15.65 11.01
C ARG A 43 11.77 15.62 9.49
N TYR A 44 10.65 15.57 8.79
CA TYR A 44 10.64 15.71 7.35
C TYR A 44 9.84 16.95 6.96
N PHE A 45 10.57 18.04 6.62
CA PHE A 45 9.93 19.28 6.20
C PHE A 45 9.38 19.14 4.78
N HIS A 46 8.26 19.76 4.52
CA HIS A 46 7.59 19.72 3.21
C HIS A 46 7.39 18.28 2.68
N LYS A 47 6.86 17.42 3.53
CA LYS A 47 6.54 16.04 3.17
C LYS A 47 5.34 16.00 2.23
N THR A 48 5.57 15.55 1.01
CA THR A 48 4.52 15.34 0.02
C THR A 48 4.30 13.84 -0.19
N GLN A 49 3.06 13.44 -0.49
CA GLN A 49 2.73 12.03 -0.70
C GLN A 49 3.28 11.48 -2.02
N ASN A 50 3.45 12.33 -3.02
CA ASN A 50 3.90 11.92 -4.35
C ASN A 50 5.40 11.56 -4.42
N LYS A 51 6.22 11.98 -3.46
CA LYS A 51 7.65 11.63 -3.42
C LYS A 51 7.90 10.15 -3.12
N SER A 52 7.04 9.53 -2.32
CA SER A 52 7.13 8.13 -1.92
C SER A 52 6.01 7.27 -2.49
N PHE A 53 5.32 7.78 -3.52
CA PHE A 53 4.23 7.05 -4.17
C PHE A 53 4.79 5.86 -4.94
N ARG A 54 4.48 4.66 -4.43
CA ARG A 54 4.92 3.41 -5.02
C ARG A 54 3.93 2.30 -4.68
N PRO A 55 2.77 2.26 -5.36
CA PRO A 55 1.80 1.21 -5.13
C PRO A 55 2.39 -0.15 -5.48
N VAL A 56 2.02 -1.16 -4.71
CA VAL A 56 2.53 -2.53 -4.84
C VAL A 56 1.41 -3.51 -5.14
N ILE A 57 1.76 -4.63 -5.77
CA ILE A 57 0.88 -5.77 -6.00
C ILE A 57 1.66 -7.07 -5.75
N ASN A 58 0.99 -8.10 -5.26
CA ASN A 58 1.59 -9.41 -5.08
C ASN A 58 1.41 -10.28 -6.32
N VAL A 59 2.28 -11.27 -6.48
CA VAL A 59 2.23 -12.17 -7.66
C VAL A 59 0.93 -12.97 -7.77
N ASP A 60 0.28 -13.28 -6.66
CA ASP A 60 -1.01 -13.97 -6.65
C ASP A 60 -2.16 -13.15 -7.26
N LYS A 61 -2.01 -11.84 -7.33
CA LYS A 61 -3.01 -10.91 -7.88
C LYS A 61 -2.65 -10.34 -9.25
N LEU A 62 -1.54 -10.74 -9.84
CA LEU A 62 -1.13 -10.25 -11.16
C LEU A 62 -2.16 -10.55 -12.25
N TRP A 63 -2.74 -11.73 -12.24
CA TRP A 63 -3.73 -12.13 -13.24
C TRP A 63 -5.06 -11.38 -13.14
N SER A 64 -5.32 -10.69 -12.02
CA SER A 64 -6.50 -9.81 -11.92
C SER A 64 -6.39 -8.54 -12.78
N LEU A 65 -5.19 -8.20 -13.23
CA LEU A 65 -4.94 -7.04 -14.10
C LEU A 65 -5.28 -7.29 -15.56
N VAL A 66 -5.51 -8.52 -15.95
CA VAL A 66 -5.92 -8.91 -17.32
C VAL A 66 -7.27 -9.61 -17.30
N SER A 67 -7.95 -9.58 -18.45
CA SER A 67 -9.26 -10.23 -18.57
C SER A 67 -9.12 -11.76 -18.56
N GLU A 68 -10.18 -12.43 -18.12
CA GLU A 68 -10.25 -13.89 -18.15
C GLU A 68 -10.17 -14.44 -19.57
N GLN A 69 -10.70 -13.72 -20.55
CA GLN A 69 -10.59 -14.06 -21.96
C GLN A 69 -9.13 -14.13 -22.43
N THR A 70 -8.32 -13.15 -22.04
CA THR A 70 -6.88 -13.13 -22.35
C THR A 70 -6.17 -14.33 -21.72
N ARG A 71 -6.44 -14.61 -20.46
CA ARG A 71 -5.88 -15.74 -19.75
C ARG A 71 -6.19 -17.06 -20.44
N THR A 72 -7.44 -17.30 -20.77
CA THR A 72 -7.91 -18.50 -21.45
C THR A 72 -7.30 -18.65 -22.84
N ARG A 73 -7.25 -17.55 -23.60
CA ARG A 73 -6.67 -17.54 -24.95
C ARG A 73 -5.21 -17.98 -24.96
N TYR A 74 -4.40 -17.41 -24.07
CA TYR A 74 -2.97 -17.73 -24.00
C TYR A 74 -2.69 -19.08 -23.33
N ALA A 75 -3.58 -19.58 -22.49
CA ALA A 75 -3.46 -20.93 -21.94
C ALA A 75 -3.60 -22.01 -23.02
N ALA A 76 -4.41 -21.76 -24.05
CA ALA A 76 -4.68 -22.69 -25.15
C ALA A 76 -3.79 -22.45 -26.39
N ASP A 77 -2.85 -21.50 -26.33
CA ASP A 77 -2.04 -21.13 -27.50
C ASP A 77 -1.01 -22.23 -27.82
N PRO A 78 -1.11 -22.87 -29.01
CA PRO A 78 -0.15 -23.90 -29.43
C PRO A 78 1.25 -23.35 -29.75
N GLU A 79 1.37 -22.05 -30.02
CA GLU A 79 2.66 -21.41 -30.31
C GLU A 79 3.43 -21.02 -29.05
N GLY A 80 2.84 -21.22 -27.87
CA GLY A 80 3.50 -20.94 -26.58
C GLY A 80 3.68 -19.45 -26.29
N LYS A 81 2.87 -18.59 -26.93
CA LYS A 81 2.91 -17.15 -26.65
C LYS A 81 2.43 -16.84 -25.25
N ALA A 82 3.11 -15.91 -24.58
CA ALA A 82 2.74 -15.46 -23.24
C ALA A 82 2.08 -14.08 -23.28
N PRO A 83 1.06 -13.84 -22.45
CA PRO A 83 0.47 -12.50 -22.34
C PRO A 83 1.45 -11.54 -21.67
N VAL A 84 1.31 -10.26 -22.01
CA VAL A 84 2.05 -9.18 -21.40
C VAL A 84 1.16 -8.47 -20.39
N ILE A 85 1.56 -8.43 -19.12
CA ILE A 85 0.89 -7.68 -18.08
C ILE A 85 1.70 -6.41 -17.81
N ASP A 86 1.14 -5.26 -18.14
CA ASP A 86 1.77 -3.97 -17.87
C ASP A 86 1.22 -3.40 -16.55
N CYS A 87 1.98 -3.59 -15.48
CA CYS A 87 1.60 -3.12 -14.15
C CYS A 87 1.58 -1.60 -14.06
N VAL A 88 2.48 -0.92 -14.76
CA VAL A 88 2.55 0.55 -14.73
C VAL A 88 1.28 1.17 -15.31
N ARG A 89 0.76 0.64 -16.42
CA ARG A 89 -0.50 1.10 -17.00
C ARG A 89 -1.71 0.83 -16.09
N SER A 90 -1.62 -0.19 -15.25
CA SER A 90 -2.64 -0.52 -14.26
C SER A 90 -2.50 0.27 -12.95
N GLY A 91 -1.50 1.14 -12.85
CA GLY A 91 -1.28 1.98 -11.68
C GLY A 91 -0.43 1.34 -10.58
N VAL A 92 0.27 0.27 -10.87
CA VAL A 92 1.15 -0.43 -9.91
C VAL A 92 2.61 -0.31 -10.34
N PHE A 93 3.49 0.01 -9.40
CA PHE A 93 4.90 0.24 -9.71
C PHE A 93 5.79 -0.94 -9.32
N LYS A 94 5.51 -1.61 -8.22
CA LYS A 94 6.35 -2.69 -7.70
C LYS A 94 5.57 -3.99 -7.56
N VAL A 95 6.20 -5.09 -7.97
CA VAL A 95 5.66 -6.43 -7.82
C VAL A 95 6.37 -7.15 -6.68
N LEU A 96 5.59 -7.66 -5.73
CA LEU A 96 6.05 -8.40 -4.57
C LEU A 96 5.72 -9.89 -4.71
N GLY A 97 6.45 -10.73 -4.00
CA GLY A 97 6.42 -12.18 -4.18
C GLY A 97 5.46 -12.97 -3.29
N LYS A 98 4.46 -12.33 -2.68
CA LYS A 98 3.48 -13.04 -1.84
C LYS A 98 2.52 -13.87 -2.69
N GLY A 99 2.29 -15.11 -2.28
CA GLY A 99 1.38 -16.01 -2.95
C GLY A 99 2.03 -16.83 -4.05
N GLU A 100 1.24 -17.53 -4.83
CA GLU A 100 1.68 -18.39 -5.92
C GLU A 100 1.08 -17.97 -7.25
N LEU A 101 1.83 -18.15 -8.32
CA LEU A 101 1.37 -17.94 -9.68
C LEU A 101 0.80 -19.24 -10.25
N PRO A 102 -0.27 -19.18 -11.07
CA PRO A 102 -0.65 -20.30 -11.91
C PRO A 102 0.49 -20.73 -12.82
N LYS A 103 0.55 -22.00 -13.15
CA LYS A 103 1.57 -22.56 -14.04
C LYS A 103 1.31 -22.16 -15.50
N GLN A 104 1.39 -20.89 -15.77
CA GLN A 104 1.19 -20.32 -17.09
C GLN A 104 2.24 -19.22 -17.30
N PRO A 105 3.02 -19.26 -18.38
CA PRO A 105 4.02 -18.22 -18.66
C PRO A 105 3.38 -16.85 -18.81
N VAL A 106 4.04 -15.82 -18.29
CA VAL A 106 3.59 -14.44 -18.36
C VAL A 106 4.77 -13.49 -18.43
N ILE A 107 4.64 -12.45 -19.24
CA ILE A 107 5.62 -11.35 -19.30
C ILE A 107 5.06 -10.21 -18.46
N VAL A 108 5.79 -9.82 -17.43
CA VAL A 108 5.37 -8.75 -16.50
C VAL A 108 6.26 -7.52 -16.70
N LYS A 109 5.63 -6.38 -16.93
CA LYS A 109 6.28 -5.08 -16.99
C LYS A 109 5.98 -4.29 -15.73
N ALA A 110 7.00 -3.87 -15.00
CA ALA A 110 6.86 -3.05 -13.81
C ALA A 110 8.10 -2.17 -13.63
N LYS A 111 8.02 -1.18 -12.76
CA LYS A 111 9.19 -0.35 -12.42
C LYS A 111 10.18 -1.09 -11.54
N GLU A 112 9.69 -1.94 -10.66
CA GLU A 112 10.52 -2.73 -9.74
C GLU A 112 9.92 -4.10 -9.48
N PHE A 113 10.79 -5.05 -9.18
CA PHE A 113 10.44 -6.41 -8.75
C PHE A 113 11.20 -6.74 -7.48
N SER A 114 10.55 -7.43 -6.53
CA SER A 114 11.27 -8.06 -5.44
C SER A 114 11.99 -9.31 -5.96
N LYS A 115 13.07 -9.70 -5.28
CA LYS A 115 13.84 -10.91 -5.63
C LYS A 115 12.95 -12.15 -5.67
N LEU A 116 12.08 -12.30 -4.68
CA LEU A 116 11.15 -13.44 -4.61
C LEU A 116 10.12 -13.43 -5.74
N ALA A 117 9.59 -12.25 -6.10
CA ALA A 117 8.67 -12.11 -7.22
C ALA A 117 9.33 -12.49 -8.54
N GLU A 118 10.54 -12.03 -8.78
CA GLU A 118 11.33 -12.41 -9.97
C GLU A 118 11.55 -13.92 -10.06
N GLN A 119 11.93 -14.55 -8.96
CA GLN A 119 12.13 -16.01 -8.92
C GLN A 119 10.83 -16.76 -9.23
N LYS A 120 9.72 -16.35 -8.67
CA LYS A 120 8.40 -16.99 -8.91
C LYS A 120 7.92 -16.81 -10.35
N ILE A 121 8.12 -15.64 -10.93
CA ILE A 121 7.75 -15.39 -12.34
C ILE A 121 8.61 -16.23 -13.28
N LYS A 122 9.90 -16.29 -13.04
CA LYS A 122 10.81 -17.11 -13.85
C LYS A 122 10.54 -18.61 -13.70
N ALA A 123 10.14 -19.07 -12.51
CA ALA A 123 9.81 -20.48 -12.25
C ALA A 123 8.64 -20.99 -13.09
N VAL A 124 7.67 -20.14 -13.42
CA VAL A 124 6.55 -20.50 -14.30
C VAL A 124 6.85 -20.30 -15.79
N GLY A 125 8.08 -19.99 -16.14
CA GLY A 125 8.50 -19.75 -17.52
C GLY A 125 8.27 -18.32 -18.02
N GLY A 126 7.94 -17.39 -17.10
CA GLY A 126 7.72 -15.99 -17.42
C GLY A 126 8.99 -15.15 -17.48
N CYS A 127 8.81 -13.88 -17.79
CA CYS A 127 9.87 -12.89 -17.89
C CYS A 127 9.50 -11.61 -17.14
N CYS A 128 10.49 -10.98 -16.51
CA CYS A 128 10.34 -9.69 -15.86
C CYS A 128 10.99 -8.61 -16.71
N MET A 129 10.27 -7.56 -17.04
CA MET A 129 10.74 -6.41 -17.79
C MET A 129 10.63 -5.15 -16.95
N LEU A 130 11.72 -4.40 -16.86
CA LEU A 130 11.70 -3.08 -16.21
C LEU A 130 11.14 -2.05 -17.19
N SER A 131 10.25 -1.22 -16.68
CA SER A 131 9.60 -0.16 -17.43
C SER A 131 9.74 1.17 -16.67
N ALA A 132 10.04 2.21 -17.36
CA ALA A 132 10.13 3.54 -16.75
C ALA A 132 8.75 4.13 -16.43
#